data_2523c4f5f9efe0dce361e43b33e73d68
#
_entry.id   2523c4f5f9efe0dce361e43b33e73d68
#
_cell.length_a   1.000
_cell.length_b   1.000
_cell.length_c   1.000
_cell.angle_alpha   90.00
_cell.angle_beta   90.00
_cell.angle_gamma   90.00
#
_symmetry.space_group_name_H-M   'P 1'
#
loop_
_entity.id
_entity.type
_entity.pdbx_description
1 polymer ?
#
loop_
_entity_poly.entity_id
_entity_poly.type
_entity_poly.pdbx_seq_one_letter_code
_entity_poly.pdbx_strand_id
1 'polypeptide(L)'
;FYILFAKSYSLSKVYGFERDKTYKRWIAIDENIVKVYTDFITCFVFLGKIYKSDQFQGRENKNMKNMKVRTKLNLILVLVILLVALGSVVSFKDLEDVKDKALETMDASSRQSYDDSIKEQVGVVISLLSEINDAYKAGTYTLDEAKKIAADEVRQMRYGETGYFWIDQSDGTNVVLLGSDTEGTNRMETEDAKGYKMVKEIIRVAVEDGGGYTDYVFPKEGETKPSPKRSYSEYFEPFDWVVGTGNYTDYIDTAIEKQDKVFSSYAMKKAITLIGACVAMLVVVAVLVFMIAQDITKSLKKVVAEIEVIAGGNFAHRMQDNMMKRKDDFGQLAGTLETMRESICGLLSQVKIEAANIDTVVEAMDSSISNLNGEIEDVSATTEQLAASTEETAASTEQINSMTQQIDGAAKEIAIR
;
A
#
# COMPACT_ATOMS: atom_id res chain seq x y z
N PHE A 1 -7.87 -15.47 0.31
CA PHE A 1 -7.44 -15.30 1.71
C PHE A 1 -8.65 -15.34 2.65
N TYR A 2 -9.71 -14.57 2.41
CA TYR A 2 -10.93 -14.57 3.24
C TYR A 2 -11.62 -15.95 3.28
N ILE A 3 -11.58 -16.70 2.20
CA ILE A 3 -12.14 -18.07 2.09
C ILE A 3 -11.28 -19.10 2.86
N LEU A 4 -9.96 -18.93 2.90
CA LEU A 4 -9.04 -19.75 3.69
C LEU A 4 -9.17 -19.48 5.18
N PHE A 5 -9.39 -18.22 5.58
CA PHE A 5 -9.62 -17.79 6.97
C PHE A 5 -10.97 -18.32 7.51
N ALA A 6 -12.03 -18.22 6.72
CA ALA A 6 -13.35 -18.77 7.09
C ALA A 6 -13.33 -20.31 7.21
N LYS A 7 -12.52 -21.00 6.42
CA LYS A 7 -12.33 -22.45 6.52
C LYS A 7 -11.53 -22.89 7.76
N SER A 8 -10.50 -22.10 8.14
CA SER A 8 -9.74 -22.32 9.38
C SER A 8 -10.61 -22.10 10.63
N TYR A 9 -11.48 -21.08 10.63
CA TYR A 9 -12.42 -20.81 11.72
C TYR A 9 -13.50 -21.87 11.87
N SER A 10 -13.94 -22.47 10.78
CA SER A 10 -14.90 -23.60 10.77
C SER A 10 -14.27 -24.89 11.30
N LEU A 11 -13.00 -25.17 11.00
CA LEU A 11 -12.29 -26.38 11.44
C LEU A 11 -11.95 -26.36 12.94
N SER A 12 -11.67 -25.19 13.54
CA SER A 12 -11.41 -25.09 14.99
C SER A 12 -12.65 -25.42 15.86
N LYS A 13 -13.85 -25.19 15.31
CA LYS A 13 -15.12 -25.49 15.98
C LYS A 13 -15.47 -26.99 15.95
N VAL A 14 -14.89 -27.73 15.03
CA VAL A 14 -15.17 -29.18 14.82
C VAL A 14 -14.24 -30.07 15.64
N TYR A 15 -13.01 -29.60 15.96
CA TYR A 15 -11.97 -30.43 16.59
C TYR A 15 -11.65 -30.12 18.05
N GLY A 16 -12.42 -29.28 18.76
CA GLY A 16 -12.39 -29.17 20.23
C GLY A 16 -11.03 -28.85 20.85
N PHE A 17 -10.12 -28.16 20.13
CA PHE A 17 -8.83 -27.78 20.68
C PHE A 17 -8.97 -26.69 21.72
N GLU A 18 -8.58 -26.98 22.95
CA GLU A 18 -8.54 -26.08 24.10
C GLU A 18 -7.62 -24.88 23.78
N ARG A 19 -8.15 -23.67 24.02
CA ARG A 19 -7.53 -22.40 23.64
C ARG A 19 -6.33 -22.10 24.53
N ASP A 20 -5.16 -22.55 24.19
CA ASP A 20 -3.90 -22.14 24.82
C ASP A 20 -3.62 -20.64 24.54
N LYS A 21 -2.97 -19.97 25.51
CA LYS A 21 -2.58 -18.55 25.44
C LYS A 21 -1.71 -18.22 24.21
N THR A 22 -0.97 -19.21 23.68
CA THR A 22 -0.19 -19.14 22.46
C THR A 22 -1.04 -18.92 21.21
N TYR A 23 -2.24 -19.52 21.11
CA TYR A 23 -3.14 -19.34 19.97
C TYR A 23 -3.74 -17.93 19.91
N LYS A 24 -4.09 -17.34 21.06
CA LYS A 24 -4.54 -15.93 21.13
C LYS A 24 -3.45 -14.94 20.69
N ARG A 25 -2.20 -15.25 20.97
CA ARG A 25 -1.04 -14.44 20.55
C ARG A 25 -0.80 -14.48 19.03
N TRP A 26 -0.97 -15.66 18.41
CA TRP A 26 -0.91 -15.83 16.95
C TRP A 26 -2.01 -15.05 16.22
N ILE A 27 -3.24 -15.07 16.75
CA ILE A 27 -4.37 -14.30 16.18
C ILE A 27 -4.13 -12.79 16.30
N ALA A 28 -3.56 -12.30 17.38
CA ALA A 28 -3.26 -10.87 17.57
C ALA A 28 -2.18 -10.36 16.60
N ILE A 29 -1.17 -11.20 16.28
CA ILE A 29 -0.16 -10.89 15.26
C ILE A 29 -0.80 -10.86 13.86
N ASP A 30 -1.72 -11.78 13.59
CA ASP A 30 -2.43 -11.86 12.31
C ASP A 30 -3.44 -10.70 12.14
N GLU A 31 -4.09 -10.27 13.24
CA GLU A 31 -5.00 -9.10 13.23
C GLU A 31 -4.27 -7.79 12.91
N ASN A 32 -3.06 -7.59 13.41
CA ASN A 32 -2.26 -6.40 13.08
C ASN A 32 -1.79 -6.42 11.61
N ILE A 33 -1.36 -7.56 11.10
CA ILE A 33 -1.00 -7.74 9.69
C ILE A 33 -2.24 -7.52 8.80
N VAL A 34 -3.38 -8.11 9.16
CA VAL A 34 -4.66 -7.91 8.45
C VAL A 34 -5.09 -6.45 8.51
N LYS A 35 -4.90 -5.76 9.63
CA LYS A 35 -5.22 -4.33 9.79
C LYS A 35 -4.35 -3.46 8.88
N VAL A 36 -3.04 -3.69 8.84
CA VAL A 36 -2.12 -2.95 7.94
C VAL A 36 -2.50 -3.18 6.46
N TYR A 37 -2.81 -4.43 6.06
CA TYR A 37 -3.30 -4.72 4.70
C TYR A 37 -4.67 -4.10 4.43
N THR A 38 -5.57 -4.09 5.40
CA THR A 38 -6.91 -3.51 5.27
C THR A 38 -6.83 -1.98 5.18
N ASP A 39 -5.97 -1.35 5.97
CA ASP A 39 -5.72 0.10 5.92
C ASP A 39 -5.05 0.49 4.58
N PHE A 40 -4.13 -0.34 4.06
CA PHE A 40 -3.52 -0.16 2.74
C PHE A 40 -4.55 -0.29 1.61
N ILE A 41 -5.39 -1.33 1.64
CA ILE A 41 -6.49 -1.53 0.67
C ILE A 41 -7.51 -0.39 0.80
N THR A 42 -7.85 0.03 2.02
CA THR A 42 -8.78 1.13 2.28
C THR A 42 -8.21 2.46 1.77
N CYS A 43 -6.93 2.71 1.95
CA CYS A 43 -6.22 3.85 1.38
C CYS A 43 -6.25 3.82 -0.16
N PHE A 44 -6.06 2.65 -0.77
CA PHE A 44 -6.12 2.47 -2.23
C PHE A 44 -7.54 2.66 -2.79
N VAL A 45 -8.55 2.13 -2.09
CA VAL A 45 -9.98 2.33 -2.41
C VAL A 45 -10.39 3.79 -2.19
N PHE A 46 -9.87 4.45 -1.15
CA PHE A 46 -10.08 5.86 -0.86
C PHE A 46 -9.44 6.76 -1.92
N LEU A 47 -8.22 6.46 -2.35
CA LEU A 47 -7.56 7.13 -3.50
C LEU A 47 -8.34 6.92 -4.80
N GLY A 48 -8.88 5.71 -5.03
CA GLY A 48 -9.77 5.41 -6.15
C GLY A 48 -11.11 6.15 -6.08
N LYS A 49 -11.66 6.36 -4.88
CA LYS A 49 -12.86 7.18 -4.65
C LYS A 49 -12.60 8.68 -4.81
N ILE A 50 -11.45 9.17 -4.35
CA ILE A 50 -11.00 10.57 -4.59
C ILE A 50 -10.83 10.81 -6.09
N TYR A 51 -10.26 9.85 -6.83
CA TYR A 51 -10.12 9.93 -8.30
C TYR A 51 -11.47 9.95 -9.03
N LYS A 52 -12.51 9.30 -8.46
CA LYS A 52 -13.89 9.28 -9.00
C LYS A 52 -14.79 10.41 -8.49
N SER A 53 -14.35 11.22 -7.53
CA SER A 53 -15.20 12.29 -7.01
C SER A 53 -15.30 13.46 -8.01
N ASP A 54 -16.51 13.93 -8.24
CA ASP A 54 -16.84 15.04 -9.15
C ASP A 54 -16.06 16.34 -8.84
N GLN A 55 -15.59 16.51 -7.60
CA GLN A 55 -14.71 17.62 -7.21
C GLN A 55 -13.32 17.57 -7.85
N PHE A 56 -12.81 16.36 -8.21
CA PHE A 56 -11.54 16.22 -8.92
C PHE A 56 -11.69 16.33 -10.44
N GLN A 57 -12.88 16.01 -10.97
CA GLN A 57 -13.18 16.19 -12.39
C GLN A 57 -13.39 17.66 -12.77
N GLY A 58 -13.80 18.52 -11.84
CA GLY A 58 -14.07 19.95 -12.11
C GLY A 58 -12.86 20.86 -12.16
N ARG A 59 -11.67 20.44 -11.63
CA ARG A 59 -10.39 21.11 -11.85
C ARG A 59 -9.55 20.27 -12.82
N GLU A 60 -9.92 20.31 -14.10
CA GLU A 60 -9.06 19.80 -15.17
C GLU A 60 -7.67 20.45 -15.04
N ASN A 61 -6.73 19.70 -14.52
CA ASN A 61 -5.35 20.16 -14.44
C ASN A 61 -4.80 20.17 -15.87
N LYS A 62 -4.98 21.31 -16.54
CA LYS A 62 -4.61 21.58 -17.94
C LYS A 62 -3.19 21.10 -18.26
N ASN A 63 -2.35 21.02 -17.21
CA ASN A 63 -0.98 20.54 -17.29
C ASN A 63 -0.88 19.02 -17.51
N MET A 64 -1.75 18.20 -16.87
CA MET A 64 -1.69 16.74 -17.03
C MET A 64 -2.18 16.25 -18.40
N LYS A 65 -3.17 16.93 -19.00
CA LYS A 65 -3.65 16.56 -20.37
C LYS A 65 -2.56 16.73 -21.43
N ASN A 66 -1.73 17.76 -21.30
CA ASN A 66 -0.67 18.10 -22.29
C ASN A 66 0.64 17.32 -22.09
N MET A 67 0.75 16.50 -21.03
CA MET A 67 1.96 15.70 -20.79
C MET A 67 2.05 14.51 -21.75
N LYS A 68 3.26 14.27 -22.28
CA LYS A 68 3.55 13.08 -23.10
C LYS A 68 3.27 11.80 -22.28
N VAL A 69 2.82 10.73 -22.93
CA VAL A 69 2.54 9.43 -22.31
C VAL A 69 3.70 8.93 -21.46
N ARG A 70 4.94 9.04 -21.96
CA ARG A 70 6.16 8.68 -21.23
C ARG A 70 6.31 9.42 -19.91
N THR A 71 5.95 10.70 -19.85
CA THR A 71 6.03 11.51 -18.62
C THR A 71 4.97 11.08 -17.60
N LYS A 72 3.75 10.75 -18.06
CA LYS A 72 2.68 10.22 -17.19
C LYS A 72 3.08 8.89 -16.58
N LEU A 73 3.67 7.98 -17.34
CA LEU A 73 4.15 6.68 -16.87
C LEU A 73 5.31 6.82 -15.87
N ASN A 74 6.26 7.74 -16.12
CA ASN A 74 7.32 8.03 -15.16
C ASN A 74 6.78 8.60 -13.85
N LEU A 75 5.72 9.40 -13.88
CA LEU A 75 5.08 9.95 -12.68
C LEU A 75 4.42 8.86 -11.84
N ILE A 76 3.78 7.87 -12.48
CA ILE A 76 3.25 6.67 -11.81
C ILE A 76 4.40 5.87 -11.16
N LEU A 77 5.53 5.69 -11.86
CA LEU A 77 6.70 4.99 -11.31
C LEU A 77 7.24 5.70 -10.06
N VAL A 78 7.37 7.03 -10.09
CA VAL A 78 7.80 7.82 -8.93
C VAL A 78 6.82 7.64 -7.75
N LEU A 79 5.51 7.65 -8.01
CA LEU A 79 4.50 7.43 -6.98
C LEU A 79 4.64 6.03 -6.34
N VAL A 80 4.86 5.00 -7.13
CA VAL A 80 5.08 3.62 -6.64
C VAL A 80 6.34 3.56 -5.77
N ILE A 81 7.44 4.20 -6.18
CA ILE A 81 8.68 4.28 -5.39
C ILE A 81 8.42 4.93 -4.03
N LEU A 82 7.69 6.05 -4.00
CA LEU A 82 7.35 6.75 -2.76
C LEU A 82 6.48 5.89 -1.83
N LEU A 83 5.49 5.18 -2.37
CA LEU A 83 4.63 4.29 -1.59
C LEU A 83 5.41 3.11 -0.99
N VAL A 84 6.32 2.50 -1.75
CA VAL A 84 7.18 1.42 -1.27
C VAL A 84 8.14 1.93 -0.19
N ALA A 85 8.73 3.12 -0.37
CA ALA A 85 9.61 3.73 0.62
C ALA A 85 8.86 4.02 1.94
N LEU A 86 7.66 4.60 1.86
CA LEU A 86 6.82 4.88 3.02
C LEU A 86 6.43 3.60 3.75
N GLY A 87 5.99 2.57 3.02
CA GLY A 87 5.66 1.27 3.60
C GLY A 87 6.85 0.59 4.29
N SER A 88 8.05 0.74 3.72
CA SER A 88 9.28 0.21 4.33
C SER A 88 9.63 0.91 5.65
N VAL A 89 9.44 2.23 5.74
CA VAL A 89 9.68 3.01 6.97
C VAL A 89 8.70 2.59 8.07
N VAL A 90 7.41 2.44 7.74
CA VAL A 90 6.39 1.99 8.69
C VAL A 90 6.73 0.58 9.20
N SER A 91 7.02 -0.36 8.30
CA SER A 91 7.36 -1.74 8.66
C SER A 91 8.62 -1.83 9.55
N PHE A 92 9.59 -0.93 9.35
CA PHE A 92 10.79 -0.90 10.20
C PHE A 92 10.47 -0.42 11.61
N LYS A 93 9.64 0.62 11.77
CA LYS A 93 9.17 1.10 13.08
C LYS A 93 8.38 0.03 13.81
N ASP A 94 7.44 -0.63 13.13
CA ASP A 94 6.65 -1.70 13.73
C ASP A 94 7.53 -2.85 14.25
N LEU A 95 8.61 -3.18 13.52
CA LEU A 95 9.57 -4.21 13.95
C LEU A 95 10.35 -3.79 15.20
N GLU A 96 10.73 -2.52 15.32
CA GLU A 96 11.42 -1.96 16.49
C GLU A 96 10.48 -1.96 17.71
N ASP A 97 9.24 -1.49 17.55
CA ASP A 97 8.23 -1.49 18.61
C ASP A 97 7.92 -2.91 19.14
N VAL A 98 7.81 -3.89 18.24
CA VAL A 98 7.62 -5.30 18.61
C VAL A 98 8.80 -5.85 19.39
N LYS A 99 10.04 -5.52 18.98
CA LYS A 99 11.27 -5.91 19.69
C LYS A 99 11.28 -5.36 21.11
N ASP A 100 11.04 -4.05 21.26
CA ASP A 100 11.09 -3.37 22.56
C ASP A 100 10.01 -3.92 23.50
N LYS A 101 8.80 -4.14 22.98
CA LYS A 101 7.72 -4.77 23.74
C LYS A 101 8.01 -6.20 24.17
N ALA A 102 8.69 -6.97 23.32
CA ALA A 102 9.10 -8.34 23.64
C ALA A 102 10.15 -8.36 24.75
N LEU A 103 11.15 -7.46 24.71
CA LEU A 103 12.18 -7.33 25.72
C LEU A 103 11.60 -6.86 27.07
N GLU A 104 10.73 -5.84 27.07
CA GLU A 104 10.00 -5.38 28.27
C GLU A 104 9.20 -6.51 28.91
N THR A 105 8.48 -7.29 28.11
CA THR A 105 7.68 -8.42 28.61
C THR A 105 8.58 -9.52 29.18
N MET A 106 9.73 -9.78 28.56
CA MET A 106 10.69 -10.78 29.00
C MET A 106 11.35 -10.35 30.32
N ASP A 107 11.74 -9.08 30.45
CA ASP A 107 12.31 -8.52 31.69
C ASP A 107 11.30 -8.64 32.82
N ALA A 108 10.09 -8.13 32.64
CA ALA A 108 9.04 -8.19 33.65
C ALA A 108 8.72 -9.65 34.08
N SER A 109 8.62 -10.56 33.11
CA SER A 109 8.38 -11.99 33.41
C SER A 109 9.53 -12.65 34.14
N SER A 110 10.78 -12.31 33.78
CA SER A 110 11.96 -12.88 34.46
C SER A 110 12.06 -12.38 35.90
N ARG A 111 11.83 -11.09 36.14
CA ARG A 111 11.81 -10.52 37.51
C ARG A 111 10.67 -11.06 38.33
N GLN A 112 9.47 -11.22 37.79
CA GLN A 112 8.34 -11.84 38.47
C GLN A 112 8.64 -13.31 38.86
N SER A 113 9.18 -14.09 37.90
CA SER A 113 9.55 -15.49 38.20
C SER A 113 10.62 -15.58 39.27
N TYR A 114 11.57 -14.62 39.29
CA TYR A 114 12.59 -14.52 40.32
C TYR A 114 11.94 -14.21 41.68
N ASP A 115 11.08 -13.22 41.75
CA ASP A 115 10.36 -12.82 42.98
C ASP A 115 9.54 -13.99 43.56
N ASP A 116 8.77 -14.66 42.71
CA ASP A 116 7.98 -15.84 43.12
C ASP A 116 8.91 -16.94 43.67
N SER A 117 10.05 -17.19 43.01
CA SER A 117 11.00 -18.22 43.43
C SER A 117 11.58 -17.94 44.83
N ILE A 118 12.07 -16.72 45.10
CA ILE A 118 12.67 -16.41 46.40
C ILE A 118 11.60 -16.38 47.52
N LYS A 119 10.39 -15.98 47.21
CA LYS A 119 9.25 -16.05 48.14
C LYS A 119 8.91 -17.50 48.50
N GLU A 120 8.81 -18.38 47.51
CA GLU A 120 8.56 -19.81 47.74
C GLU A 120 9.66 -20.45 48.59
N GLN A 121 10.93 -20.09 48.35
CA GLN A 121 12.05 -20.61 49.19
C GLN A 121 11.93 -20.18 50.65
N VAL A 122 11.58 -18.93 50.97
CA VAL A 122 11.31 -18.49 52.33
C VAL A 122 10.13 -19.28 52.92
N GLY A 123 9.04 -19.50 52.14
CA GLY A 123 7.90 -20.30 52.61
C GLY A 123 8.27 -21.73 53.00
N VAL A 124 9.27 -22.35 52.32
CA VAL A 124 9.78 -23.67 52.70
C VAL A 124 10.46 -23.60 54.07
N VAL A 125 11.27 -22.57 54.37
CA VAL A 125 11.91 -22.39 55.67
C VAL A 125 10.87 -22.11 56.72
N ILE A 126 9.87 -21.25 56.50
CA ILE A 126 8.79 -20.97 57.44
C ILE A 126 8.02 -22.25 57.75
N SER A 127 7.79 -23.13 56.79
CA SER A 127 7.15 -24.43 57.04
C SER A 127 7.98 -25.34 57.94
N LEU A 128 9.30 -25.39 57.75
CA LEU A 128 10.23 -26.10 58.61
C LEU A 128 10.23 -25.54 60.03
N LEU A 129 10.28 -24.21 60.20
CA LEU A 129 10.21 -23.55 61.47
C LEU A 129 8.88 -23.84 62.20
N SER A 130 7.79 -23.91 61.47
CA SER A 130 6.47 -24.25 62.03
C SER A 130 6.42 -25.66 62.53
N GLU A 131 6.99 -26.64 61.82
CA GLU A 131 7.10 -28.03 62.28
C GLU A 131 7.92 -28.15 63.58
N ILE A 132 9.06 -27.47 63.66
CA ILE A 132 9.92 -27.47 64.88
C ILE A 132 9.18 -26.76 66.03
N ASN A 133 8.49 -25.67 65.79
CA ASN A 133 7.68 -24.98 66.77
C ASN A 133 6.50 -25.84 67.29
N ASP A 134 5.90 -26.64 66.47
CA ASP A 134 4.86 -27.56 66.87
C ASP A 134 5.41 -28.70 67.74
N ALA A 135 6.58 -29.19 67.47
CA ALA A 135 7.32 -30.13 68.34
C ALA A 135 7.68 -29.51 69.71
N TYR A 136 8.06 -28.23 69.75
CA TYR A 136 8.22 -27.45 70.95
C TYR A 136 6.91 -27.35 71.75
N LYS A 137 5.80 -26.95 71.10
CA LYS A 137 4.48 -26.88 71.74
C LYS A 137 3.98 -28.23 72.25
N ALA A 138 4.35 -29.32 71.64
CA ALA A 138 4.07 -30.68 72.07
C ALA A 138 4.94 -31.14 73.23
N GLY A 139 5.91 -30.31 73.66
CA GLY A 139 6.81 -30.64 74.78
C GLY A 139 7.97 -31.55 74.40
N THR A 140 8.26 -31.75 73.11
CA THR A 140 9.41 -32.56 72.66
C THR A 140 10.73 -31.85 72.90
N TYR A 141 10.74 -30.53 72.81
CA TYR A 141 11.92 -29.66 73.00
C TYR A 141 11.58 -28.50 73.95
N THR A 142 12.58 -27.95 74.61
CA THR A 142 12.53 -26.59 75.15
C THR A 142 12.56 -25.55 74.02
N LEU A 143 12.19 -24.31 74.28
CA LEU A 143 12.25 -23.24 73.29
C LEU A 143 13.69 -23.01 72.78
N ASP A 144 14.68 -23.05 73.69
CA ASP A 144 16.07 -22.86 73.30
C ASP A 144 16.61 -24.01 72.44
N GLU A 145 16.22 -25.25 72.74
CA GLU A 145 16.53 -26.41 71.93
C GLU A 145 15.89 -26.32 70.52
N ALA A 146 14.63 -25.96 70.47
CA ALA A 146 13.89 -25.77 69.23
C ALA A 146 14.54 -24.68 68.35
N LYS A 147 14.84 -23.52 68.96
CA LYS A 147 15.55 -22.43 68.23
C LYS A 147 16.89 -22.86 67.74
N LYS A 148 17.68 -23.62 68.58
CA LYS A 148 19.00 -24.13 68.18
C LYS A 148 18.91 -25.11 67.00
N ILE A 149 17.99 -26.09 67.09
CA ILE A 149 17.78 -27.06 66.01
C ILE A 149 17.39 -26.33 64.72
N ALA A 150 16.44 -25.41 64.78
CA ALA A 150 15.97 -24.65 63.66
C ALA A 150 17.09 -23.80 63.00
N ALA A 151 17.90 -23.12 63.84
CA ALA A 151 19.05 -22.35 63.34
C ALA A 151 20.11 -23.24 62.69
N ASP A 152 20.42 -24.39 63.28
CA ASP A 152 21.40 -25.33 62.72
C ASP A 152 20.95 -25.95 61.41
N GLU A 153 19.65 -26.26 61.20
CA GLU A 153 19.07 -26.75 59.95
C GLU A 153 19.12 -25.66 58.88
N VAL A 154 18.61 -24.46 59.16
CA VAL A 154 18.57 -23.35 58.18
C VAL A 154 19.96 -22.93 57.79
N ARG A 155 20.95 -22.96 58.67
CA ARG A 155 22.38 -22.64 58.37
C ARG A 155 22.95 -23.54 57.30
N GLN A 156 22.46 -24.78 57.19
CA GLN A 156 22.91 -25.75 56.18
C GLN A 156 22.07 -25.72 54.87
N MET A 157 20.87 -25.15 54.93
CA MET A 157 20.02 -25.12 53.76
C MET A 157 20.63 -24.28 52.63
N ARG A 158 20.59 -24.83 51.41
CA ARG A 158 21.02 -24.17 50.18
C ARG A 158 19.99 -24.46 49.08
N TYR A 159 19.91 -23.57 48.12
CA TYR A 159 19.12 -23.78 46.90
C TYR A 159 19.84 -23.22 45.65
N GLY A 160 19.59 -23.80 44.51
CA GLY A 160 20.32 -23.44 43.28
C GLY A 160 21.83 -23.62 43.44
N GLU A 161 22.62 -22.76 42.83
CA GLU A 161 24.10 -22.80 42.88
C GLU A 161 24.67 -22.04 44.08
N THR A 162 24.07 -20.88 44.42
CA THR A 162 24.61 -19.93 45.40
C THR A 162 23.56 -19.43 46.40
N GLY A 163 22.36 -19.98 46.38
CA GLY A 163 21.26 -19.54 47.23
C GLY A 163 21.47 -20.02 48.70
N TYR A 164 21.24 -19.12 49.65
CA TYR A 164 21.32 -19.37 51.09
C TYR A 164 20.27 -18.58 51.82
N PHE A 165 20.02 -18.94 53.09
CA PHE A 165 19.09 -18.26 53.97
C PHE A 165 19.83 -17.53 55.07
N TRP A 166 19.22 -16.46 55.58
CA TRP A 166 19.62 -15.83 56.82
C TRP A 166 18.43 -15.70 57.74
N ILE A 167 18.73 -15.57 59.04
CA ILE A 167 17.75 -15.27 60.06
C ILE A 167 18.30 -14.14 60.93
N ASP A 168 17.46 -13.10 61.12
CA ASP A 168 17.67 -12.03 62.07
C ASP A 168 16.54 -12.00 63.09
N GLN A 169 16.78 -11.55 64.31
CA GLN A 169 15.73 -11.19 65.25
C GLN A 169 15.13 -9.83 64.85
N SER A 170 13.95 -9.52 65.36
CA SER A 170 13.28 -8.24 65.09
C SER A 170 14.09 -7.02 65.59
N ASP A 171 15.01 -7.20 66.58
CA ASP A 171 15.95 -6.18 67.07
C ASP A 171 17.21 -6.01 66.17
N GLY A 172 17.38 -6.82 65.15
CA GLY A 172 18.55 -6.83 64.25
C GLY A 172 19.66 -7.76 64.66
N THR A 173 19.49 -8.55 65.71
CA THR A 173 20.51 -9.56 66.09
C THR A 173 20.50 -10.71 65.08
N ASN A 174 21.64 -10.98 64.47
CA ASN A 174 21.77 -12.04 63.46
C ASN A 174 21.81 -13.42 64.15
N VAL A 175 20.97 -14.35 63.71
CA VAL A 175 20.89 -15.73 64.24
C VAL A 175 21.59 -16.70 63.28
N VAL A 176 21.34 -16.53 61.98
CA VAL A 176 21.91 -17.39 60.92
C VAL A 176 22.42 -16.54 59.77
N LEU A 177 23.67 -16.69 59.41
CA LEU A 177 24.25 -16.16 58.17
C LEU A 177 25.47 -17.00 57.77
N LEU A 178 25.26 -18.18 57.21
CA LEU A 178 26.31 -19.07 56.69
C LEU A 178 27.39 -19.50 57.73
N GLY A 179 27.12 -19.34 59.02
CA GLY A 179 28.12 -19.60 60.09
C GLY A 179 29.20 -18.51 60.16
N SER A 180 28.93 -17.31 59.70
CA SER A 180 29.86 -16.20 59.71
C SER A 180 30.05 -15.59 61.08
N ASP A 181 31.12 -14.82 61.31
CA ASP A 181 31.41 -14.11 62.57
C ASP A 181 30.37 -13.04 62.91
N THR A 182 29.42 -12.76 62.02
CA THR A 182 28.31 -11.84 62.27
C THR A 182 27.19 -12.49 63.05
N GLU A 183 27.09 -13.82 63.12
CA GLU A 183 26.08 -14.50 63.93
C GLU A 183 26.24 -14.13 65.41
N GLY A 184 25.17 -13.77 66.09
CA GLY A 184 25.14 -13.26 67.47
C GLY A 184 25.42 -11.74 67.55
N THR A 185 25.73 -11.03 66.48
CA THR A 185 25.93 -9.58 66.48
C THR A 185 24.68 -8.84 65.97
N ASN A 186 24.46 -7.60 66.48
CA ASN A 186 23.41 -6.76 65.95
C ASN A 186 23.87 -6.06 64.68
N ARG A 187 23.08 -6.21 63.61
CA ARG A 187 23.40 -5.64 62.28
C ARG A 187 22.31 -4.69 61.74
N MET A 188 21.46 -4.15 62.63
CA MET A 188 20.40 -3.21 62.28
C MET A 188 20.90 -1.99 61.50
N GLU A 189 22.09 -1.50 61.84
CA GLU A 189 22.70 -0.32 61.23
C GLU A 189 23.62 -0.66 60.03
N THR A 190 23.60 -1.91 59.60
CA THR A 190 24.43 -2.31 58.44
C THR A 190 23.99 -1.61 57.18
N GLU A 191 24.93 -0.91 56.56
CA GLU A 191 24.68 -0.18 55.28
C GLU A 191 25.27 -0.96 54.10
N ASP A 192 24.59 -0.86 52.98
CA ASP A 192 25.17 -1.33 51.72
C ASP A 192 26.20 -0.33 51.16
N ALA A 193 26.83 -0.64 50.00
CA ALA A 193 27.82 0.22 49.38
C ALA A 193 27.26 1.58 48.90
N LYS A 194 25.95 1.79 48.92
CA LYS A 194 25.27 3.06 48.60
C LYS A 194 24.81 3.82 49.86
N GLY A 195 25.09 3.31 51.06
CA GLY A 195 24.65 3.90 52.33
C GLY A 195 23.21 3.54 52.71
N TYR A 196 22.62 2.53 52.07
CA TYR A 196 21.29 2.07 52.36
C TYR A 196 21.25 1.07 53.51
N LYS A 197 20.48 1.33 54.58
CA LYS A 197 20.35 0.46 55.77
C LYS A 197 19.48 -0.75 55.42
N MET A 198 20.09 -1.69 54.69
CA MET A 198 19.36 -2.82 54.11
C MET A 198 18.74 -3.74 55.16
N VAL A 199 19.44 -4.03 56.26
CA VAL A 199 18.93 -4.94 57.31
C VAL A 199 17.73 -4.32 58.00
N LYS A 200 17.77 -3.03 58.31
CA LYS A 200 16.64 -2.30 58.89
C LYS A 200 15.41 -2.39 58.01
N GLU A 201 15.55 -2.23 56.70
CA GLU A 201 14.42 -2.34 55.79
C GLU A 201 13.93 -3.77 55.60
N ILE A 202 14.82 -4.76 55.53
CA ILE A 202 14.48 -6.18 55.52
C ILE A 202 13.59 -6.54 56.72
N ILE A 203 13.97 -6.08 57.95
CA ILE A 203 13.20 -6.32 59.15
C ILE A 203 11.88 -5.57 59.12
N ARG A 204 11.87 -4.30 58.68
CA ARG A 204 10.66 -3.49 58.58
C ARG A 204 9.59 -4.18 57.72
N VAL A 205 9.97 -4.55 56.46
CA VAL A 205 9.00 -5.16 55.52
C VAL A 205 8.53 -6.53 56.01
N ALA A 206 9.36 -7.28 56.69
CA ALA A 206 8.98 -8.57 57.25
C ALA A 206 8.01 -8.43 58.42
N VAL A 207 8.26 -7.52 59.37
CA VAL A 207 7.48 -7.37 60.62
C VAL A 207 6.23 -6.50 60.41
N GLU A 208 6.35 -5.36 59.72
CA GLU A 208 5.25 -4.41 59.58
C GLU A 208 4.29 -4.78 58.43
N ASP A 209 4.84 -5.29 57.31
CA ASP A 209 4.05 -5.58 56.09
C ASP A 209 3.71 -7.08 55.99
N GLY A 210 4.15 -7.93 56.95
CA GLY A 210 3.88 -9.37 56.98
C GLY A 210 4.75 -10.18 55.97
N GLY A 211 5.69 -9.53 55.30
CA GLY A 211 6.62 -10.07 54.32
C GLY A 211 6.76 -9.17 53.11
N GLY A 212 7.94 -9.08 52.53
CA GLY A 212 8.15 -8.22 51.39
C GLY A 212 9.54 -8.31 50.76
N TYR A 213 9.72 -7.58 49.68
CA TYR A 213 10.93 -7.54 48.90
C TYR A 213 11.79 -6.33 49.27
N THR A 214 13.12 -6.52 49.29
CA THR A 214 14.09 -5.45 49.52
C THR A 214 15.16 -5.48 48.46
N ASP A 215 15.42 -4.34 47.81
CA ASP A 215 16.47 -4.16 46.81
C ASP A 215 17.66 -3.42 47.43
N TYR A 216 18.88 -3.98 47.30
CA TYR A 216 20.11 -3.40 47.78
C TYR A 216 21.32 -3.88 46.97
N VAL A 217 22.50 -3.39 47.26
CA VAL A 217 23.74 -3.88 46.62
C VAL A 217 24.59 -4.65 47.65
N PHE A 218 25.01 -5.83 47.24
CA PHE A 218 25.82 -6.68 48.12
C PHE A 218 26.90 -7.42 47.31
N PRO A 219 28.12 -7.61 47.85
CA PRO A 219 29.14 -8.38 47.17
C PRO A 219 28.73 -9.85 47.02
N LYS A 220 29.07 -10.46 45.89
CA LYS A 220 28.94 -11.91 45.72
C LYS A 220 30.00 -12.60 46.55
N GLU A 221 29.78 -13.87 46.91
CA GLU A 221 30.75 -14.67 47.67
C GLU A 221 32.10 -14.68 46.96
N GLY A 222 33.15 -14.30 47.69
CA GLY A 222 34.49 -14.16 47.15
C GLY A 222 34.78 -12.91 46.31
N GLU A 223 33.79 -12.04 46.11
CA GLU A 223 33.93 -10.77 45.39
C GLU A 223 33.94 -9.58 46.36
N THR A 224 34.63 -8.51 46.00
CA THR A 224 34.59 -7.22 46.72
C THR A 224 33.68 -6.19 46.05
N LYS A 225 33.31 -6.42 44.78
CA LYS A 225 32.46 -5.51 44.01
C LYS A 225 30.99 -5.76 44.36
N PRO A 226 30.26 -4.74 44.81
CA PRO A 226 28.83 -4.88 45.08
C PRO A 226 28.05 -5.11 43.79
N SER A 227 27.10 -6.06 43.81
CA SER A 227 26.16 -6.39 42.74
C SER A 227 24.75 -6.17 43.21
N PRO A 228 23.79 -5.79 42.31
CA PRO A 228 22.38 -5.65 42.67
C PRO A 228 21.83 -6.97 43.19
N LYS A 229 21.22 -6.90 44.36
CA LYS A 229 20.62 -8.05 45.05
C LYS A 229 19.18 -7.70 45.43
N ARG A 230 18.28 -8.63 45.18
CA ARG A 230 16.86 -8.53 45.60
C ARG A 230 16.56 -9.69 46.51
N SER A 231 15.92 -9.42 47.65
CA SER A 231 15.55 -10.41 48.63
C SER A 231 14.05 -10.37 48.96
N TYR A 232 13.57 -11.49 49.46
CA TYR A 232 12.26 -11.58 50.11
C TYR A 232 12.48 -11.99 51.56
N SER A 233 11.74 -11.40 52.49
CA SER A 233 11.83 -11.68 53.90
C SER A 233 10.44 -11.79 54.49
N GLU A 234 10.27 -12.71 55.50
CA GLU A 234 9.01 -12.95 56.17
C GLU A 234 9.26 -13.16 57.66
N TYR A 235 8.35 -12.67 58.51
CA TYR A 235 8.48 -12.76 59.96
C TYR A 235 7.82 -14.02 60.53
N PHE A 236 8.60 -14.78 61.29
CA PHE A 236 8.15 -15.94 62.02
C PHE A 236 8.01 -15.56 63.52
N GLU A 237 6.80 -15.09 63.91
CA GLU A 237 6.49 -14.58 65.25
C GLU A 237 6.87 -15.53 66.39
N PRO A 238 6.62 -16.89 66.32
CA PRO A 238 6.88 -17.77 67.49
C PRO A 238 8.34 -17.76 67.97
N PHE A 239 9.33 -17.45 67.13
CA PHE A 239 10.73 -17.41 67.47
C PHE A 239 11.29 -15.98 67.49
N ASP A 240 10.50 -14.98 67.16
CA ASP A 240 10.90 -13.60 66.92
C ASP A 240 12.00 -13.53 65.80
N TRP A 241 11.76 -14.22 64.70
CA TRP A 241 12.72 -14.37 63.65
C TRP A 241 12.22 -13.79 62.30
N VAL A 242 13.08 -13.03 61.66
CA VAL A 242 12.90 -12.58 60.27
C VAL A 242 13.77 -13.53 59.41
N VAL A 243 13.08 -14.34 58.61
CA VAL A 243 13.68 -15.27 57.69
C VAL A 243 13.78 -14.62 56.33
N GLY A 244 14.96 -14.63 55.71
CA GLY A 244 15.13 -14.06 54.39
C GLY A 244 16.01 -14.90 53.47
N THR A 245 15.76 -14.74 52.21
CA THR A 245 16.67 -15.19 51.14
C THR A 245 16.66 -14.20 49.99
N GLY A 246 17.69 -14.26 49.16
CA GLY A 246 17.78 -13.40 47.99
C GLY A 246 19.00 -13.72 47.14
N ASN A 247 18.95 -13.33 45.90
CA ASN A 247 20.06 -13.54 44.99
C ASN A 247 20.32 -12.28 44.15
N TYR A 248 21.31 -12.33 43.31
CA TYR A 248 21.75 -11.21 42.48
C TYR A 248 20.89 -11.15 41.22
N THR A 249 20.49 -9.94 40.83
CA THR A 249 19.59 -9.71 39.67
C THR A 249 20.33 -9.37 38.39
N ASP A 250 21.67 -9.15 38.48
CA ASP A 250 22.50 -8.78 37.34
C ASP A 250 22.54 -9.85 36.23
N TYR A 251 22.24 -11.11 36.53
CA TYR A 251 22.11 -12.16 35.52
C TYR A 251 20.88 -11.93 34.63
N ILE A 252 19.79 -11.36 35.18
CA ILE A 252 18.58 -11.01 34.42
C ILE A 252 18.93 -9.91 33.41
N ASP A 253 19.55 -8.84 33.88
CA ASP A 253 19.98 -7.73 33.04
C ASP A 253 20.91 -8.20 31.90
N THR A 254 21.87 -9.07 32.25
CA THR A 254 22.80 -9.69 31.27
C THR A 254 22.07 -10.56 30.26
N ALA A 255 21.05 -11.33 30.68
CA ALA A 255 20.25 -12.17 29.80
C ALA A 255 19.39 -11.31 28.84
N ILE A 256 18.79 -10.22 29.34
CA ILE A 256 18.03 -9.27 28.52
C ILE A 256 18.93 -8.57 27.50
N GLU A 257 20.13 -8.09 27.92
CA GLU A 257 21.10 -7.48 27.01
C GLU A 257 21.55 -8.45 25.91
N LYS A 258 21.80 -9.70 26.25
CA LYS A 258 22.13 -10.74 25.28
C LYS A 258 21.01 -10.98 24.30
N GLN A 259 19.77 -11.00 24.78
CA GLN A 259 18.60 -11.21 23.95
C GLN A 259 18.33 -10.01 23.05
N ASP A 260 18.55 -8.77 23.54
CA ASP A 260 18.48 -7.57 22.70
C ASP A 260 19.46 -7.62 21.52
N LYS A 261 20.71 -8.03 21.76
CA LYS A 261 21.72 -8.21 20.70
C LYS A 261 21.26 -9.24 19.65
N VAL A 262 20.66 -10.34 20.09
CA VAL A 262 20.12 -11.38 19.19
C VAL A 262 18.96 -10.83 18.37
N PHE A 263 18.00 -10.16 18.99
CA PHE A 263 16.84 -9.55 18.31
C PHE A 263 17.28 -8.46 17.32
N SER A 264 18.18 -7.58 17.73
CA SER A 264 18.73 -6.52 16.88
C SER A 264 19.46 -7.08 15.66
N SER A 265 20.26 -8.14 15.83
CA SER A 265 20.92 -8.83 14.72
C SER A 265 19.91 -9.47 13.75
N TYR A 266 18.87 -10.12 14.28
CA TYR A 266 17.81 -10.72 13.48
C TYR A 266 16.99 -9.67 12.74
N ALA A 267 16.60 -8.58 13.42
CA ALA A 267 15.88 -7.46 12.83
C ALA A 267 16.67 -6.82 11.67
N MET A 268 17.99 -6.60 11.87
CA MET A 268 18.87 -6.07 10.83
C MET A 268 18.91 -6.99 9.59
N LYS A 269 19.07 -8.30 9.78
CA LYS A 269 19.07 -9.28 8.67
C LYS A 269 17.73 -9.27 7.92
N LYS A 270 16.60 -9.20 8.63
CA LYS A 270 15.27 -9.12 8.04
C LYS A 270 15.04 -7.81 7.30
N ALA A 271 15.49 -6.69 7.86
CA ALA A 271 15.43 -5.38 7.20
C ALA A 271 16.20 -5.37 5.88
N ILE A 272 17.44 -5.91 5.86
CA ILE A 272 18.26 -6.03 4.64
C ILE A 272 17.53 -6.91 3.59
N THR A 273 16.96 -8.03 4.01
CA THR A 273 16.21 -8.93 3.11
C THR A 273 14.99 -8.22 2.52
N LEU A 274 14.22 -7.49 3.35
CA LEU A 274 13.05 -6.73 2.92
C LEU A 274 13.44 -5.63 1.92
N ILE A 275 14.47 -4.85 2.24
CA ILE A 275 14.99 -3.81 1.33
C ILE A 275 15.42 -4.43 0.01
N GLY A 276 16.14 -5.55 0.02
CA GLY A 276 16.54 -6.27 -1.18
C GLY A 276 15.36 -6.72 -2.03
N ALA A 277 14.31 -7.27 -1.41
CA ALA A 277 13.08 -7.66 -2.09
C ALA A 277 12.33 -6.45 -2.70
N CYS A 278 12.25 -5.34 -1.96
CA CYS A 278 11.64 -4.10 -2.45
C CYS A 278 12.41 -3.54 -3.65
N VAL A 279 13.74 -3.51 -3.60
CA VAL A 279 14.58 -3.06 -4.72
C VAL A 279 14.38 -3.95 -5.94
N ALA A 280 14.40 -5.28 -5.77
CA ALA A 280 14.15 -6.22 -6.86
C ALA A 280 12.77 -5.99 -7.51
N MET A 281 11.72 -5.81 -6.69
CA MET A 281 10.37 -5.50 -7.20
C MET A 281 10.35 -4.17 -7.97
N LEU A 282 10.98 -3.12 -7.46
CA LEU A 282 11.05 -1.82 -8.15
C LEU A 282 11.77 -1.91 -9.49
N VAL A 283 12.83 -2.71 -9.58
CA VAL A 283 13.54 -2.96 -10.86
C VAL A 283 12.61 -3.64 -11.87
N VAL A 284 11.87 -4.67 -11.45
CA VAL A 284 10.90 -5.35 -12.33
C VAL A 284 9.83 -4.37 -12.82
N VAL A 285 9.23 -3.58 -11.91
CA VAL A 285 8.22 -2.57 -12.28
C VAL A 285 8.79 -1.53 -13.23
N ALA A 286 9.99 -1.04 -12.98
CA ALA A 286 10.65 -0.06 -13.86
C ALA A 286 10.88 -0.60 -15.28
N VAL A 287 11.32 -1.87 -15.39
CA VAL A 287 11.51 -2.53 -16.70
C VAL A 287 10.17 -2.67 -17.44
N LEU A 288 9.11 -3.12 -16.73
CA LEU A 288 7.77 -3.25 -17.32
C LEU A 288 7.23 -1.91 -17.81
N VAL A 289 7.31 -0.86 -16.98
CA VAL A 289 6.88 0.50 -17.34
C VAL A 289 7.67 1.01 -18.56
N PHE A 290 8.99 0.76 -18.61
CA PHE A 290 9.83 1.16 -19.72
C PHE A 290 9.44 0.43 -21.01
N MET A 291 9.21 -0.88 -20.98
CA MET A 291 8.74 -1.66 -22.14
C MET A 291 7.40 -1.15 -22.67
N ILE A 292 6.42 -0.96 -21.78
CA ILE A 292 5.10 -0.45 -22.14
C ILE A 292 5.20 0.97 -22.74
N ALA A 293 6.00 1.85 -22.12
CA ALA A 293 6.20 3.21 -22.60
C ALA A 293 6.83 3.23 -23.99
N GLN A 294 7.77 2.33 -24.27
CA GLN A 294 8.36 2.22 -25.60
C GLN A 294 7.36 1.72 -26.65
N ASP A 295 6.59 0.67 -26.33
CA ASP A 295 5.62 0.12 -27.29
C ASP A 295 4.53 1.13 -27.62
N ILE A 296 3.94 1.80 -26.62
CA ILE A 296 2.94 2.86 -26.83
C ILE A 296 3.53 4.00 -27.68
N THR A 297 4.73 4.47 -27.35
CA THR A 297 5.35 5.61 -28.06
C THR A 297 5.68 5.27 -29.51
N LYS A 298 6.19 4.06 -29.77
CA LYS A 298 6.51 3.59 -31.13
C LYS A 298 5.24 3.42 -31.96
N SER A 299 4.20 2.81 -31.39
CA SER A 299 2.93 2.57 -32.07
C SER A 299 2.21 3.88 -32.41
N LEU A 300 2.19 4.83 -31.46
CA LEU A 300 1.60 6.15 -31.69
C LEU A 300 2.35 6.93 -32.79
N LYS A 301 3.69 6.90 -32.79
CA LYS A 301 4.45 7.56 -33.83
C LYS A 301 4.19 6.98 -35.21
N LYS A 302 4.01 5.67 -35.34
CA LYS A 302 3.65 5.02 -36.60
C LYS A 302 2.30 5.48 -37.11
N VAL A 303 1.28 5.46 -36.24
CA VAL A 303 -0.08 5.91 -36.61
C VAL A 303 -0.05 7.38 -37.05
N VAL A 304 0.64 8.24 -36.31
CA VAL A 304 0.76 9.68 -36.67
C VAL A 304 1.44 9.85 -38.04
N ALA A 305 2.51 9.11 -38.31
CA ALA A 305 3.18 9.18 -39.62
C ALA A 305 2.27 8.75 -40.79
N GLU A 306 1.44 7.71 -40.61
CA GLU A 306 0.46 7.29 -41.60
C GLU A 306 -0.63 8.36 -41.80
N ILE A 307 -1.10 9.01 -40.74
CA ILE A 307 -2.05 10.13 -40.81
C ILE A 307 -1.42 11.30 -41.59
N GLU A 308 -0.15 11.63 -41.35
CA GLU A 308 0.56 12.70 -42.05
C GLU A 308 0.65 12.44 -43.56
N VAL A 309 0.87 11.19 -43.99
CA VAL A 309 0.87 10.79 -45.42
C VAL A 309 -0.53 11.00 -46.04
N ILE A 310 -1.60 10.59 -45.36
CA ILE A 310 -3.00 10.78 -45.81
C ILE A 310 -3.33 12.28 -45.84
N ALA A 311 -2.97 13.04 -44.81
CA ALA A 311 -3.17 14.49 -44.73
C ALA A 311 -2.42 15.26 -45.81
N GLY A 312 -1.28 14.74 -46.30
CA GLY A 312 -0.54 15.24 -47.43
C GLY A 312 -1.20 14.95 -48.79
N GLY A 313 -2.38 14.34 -48.83
CA GLY A 313 -3.14 14.05 -50.06
C GLY A 313 -2.76 12.72 -50.73
N ASN A 314 -1.87 11.92 -50.16
CA ASN A 314 -1.52 10.62 -50.73
C ASN A 314 -2.46 9.52 -50.23
N PHE A 315 -3.68 9.47 -50.79
CA PHE A 315 -4.66 8.45 -50.49
C PHE A 315 -4.39 7.09 -51.15
N ALA A 316 -3.40 6.99 -52.04
CA ALA A 316 -2.99 5.73 -52.65
C ALA A 316 -2.14 4.86 -51.70
N HIS A 317 -1.53 5.47 -50.66
CA HIS A 317 -0.73 4.77 -49.69
C HIS A 317 -1.67 3.99 -48.72
N ARG A 318 -1.47 2.66 -48.65
CA ARG A 318 -2.22 1.78 -47.76
C ARG A 318 -1.52 1.66 -46.42
N MET A 319 -2.33 1.56 -45.34
CA MET A 319 -1.83 1.27 -44.01
C MET A 319 -1.03 -0.04 -43.98
N GLN A 320 0.07 -0.06 -43.25
CA GLN A 320 0.92 -1.26 -43.17
C GLN A 320 0.16 -2.43 -42.55
N ASP A 321 0.21 -3.61 -43.19
CA ASP A 321 -0.45 -4.85 -42.74
C ASP A 321 -0.14 -5.24 -41.30
N ASN A 322 1.07 -4.99 -40.80
CA ASN A 322 1.51 -5.29 -39.47
C ASN A 322 0.78 -4.45 -38.42
N MET A 323 0.29 -3.25 -38.75
CA MET A 323 -0.50 -2.42 -37.89
C MET A 323 -1.96 -2.90 -37.80
N MET A 324 -2.53 -3.28 -38.96
CA MET A 324 -3.91 -3.77 -39.04
C MET A 324 -4.10 -5.16 -38.40
N LYS A 325 -3.04 -6.01 -38.38
CA LYS A 325 -3.07 -7.34 -37.73
C LYS A 325 -2.97 -7.29 -36.19
N ARG A 326 -2.70 -6.14 -35.59
CA ARG A 326 -2.72 -5.98 -34.13
C ARG A 326 -4.14 -6.18 -33.59
N LYS A 327 -4.23 -6.80 -32.39
CA LYS A 327 -5.53 -7.06 -31.71
C LYS A 327 -5.80 -6.08 -30.57
N ASP A 328 -5.00 -5.00 -30.46
CA ASP A 328 -5.11 -3.96 -29.45
C ASP A 328 -5.75 -2.67 -30.02
N ASP A 329 -5.86 -1.65 -29.18
CA ASP A 329 -6.46 -0.35 -29.53
C ASP A 329 -5.76 0.30 -30.75
N PHE A 330 -4.45 0.07 -30.92
CA PHE A 330 -3.73 0.58 -32.09
C PHE A 330 -4.09 -0.16 -33.37
N GLY A 331 -4.37 -1.45 -33.31
CA GLY A 331 -4.90 -2.21 -34.44
C GLY A 331 -6.30 -1.75 -34.85
N GLN A 332 -7.16 -1.51 -33.87
CA GLN A 332 -8.49 -0.96 -34.11
C GLN A 332 -8.40 0.45 -34.75
N LEU A 333 -7.52 1.31 -34.21
CA LEU A 333 -7.29 2.64 -34.77
C LEU A 333 -6.78 2.58 -36.20
N ALA A 334 -5.82 1.69 -36.50
CA ALA A 334 -5.29 1.48 -37.84
C ALA A 334 -6.40 1.02 -38.80
N GLY A 335 -7.23 0.06 -38.40
CA GLY A 335 -8.39 -0.39 -39.20
C GLY A 335 -9.40 0.71 -39.49
N THR A 336 -9.72 1.55 -38.51
CA THR A 336 -10.63 2.69 -38.68
C THR A 336 -10.05 3.73 -39.66
N LEU A 337 -8.74 4.01 -39.57
CA LEU A 337 -8.06 4.93 -40.48
C LEU A 337 -8.04 4.39 -41.91
N GLU A 338 -7.82 3.08 -42.12
CA GLU A 338 -7.87 2.46 -43.43
C GLU A 338 -9.28 2.55 -44.03
N THR A 339 -10.32 2.27 -43.26
CA THR A 339 -11.72 2.44 -43.69
C THR A 339 -12.02 3.90 -44.10
N MET A 340 -11.50 4.87 -43.34
CA MET A 340 -11.62 6.30 -43.67
C MET A 340 -10.92 6.61 -45.02
N ARG A 341 -9.70 6.12 -45.20
CA ARG A 341 -8.91 6.27 -46.43
C ARG A 341 -9.66 5.68 -47.64
N GLU A 342 -10.21 4.46 -47.52
CA GLU A 342 -11.00 3.80 -48.57
C GLU A 342 -12.25 4.60 -48.92
N SER A 343 -12.96 5.12 -47.91
CA SER A 343 -14.12 5.97 -48.14
C SER A 343 -13.77 7.24 -48.90
N ILE A 344 -12.66 7.90 -48.54
CA ILE A 344 -12.19 9.10 -49.26
C ILE A 344 -11.78 8.74 -50.69
N CYS A 345 -11.07 7.62 -50.91
CA CYS A 345 -10.74 7.15 -52.27
C CYS A 345 -11.98 6.90 -53.12
N GLY A 346 -13.02 6.29 -52.54
CA GLY A 346 -14.30 6.09 -53.19
C GLY A 346 -14.97 7.39 -53.59
N LEU A 347 -15.04 8.37 -52.71
CA LEU A 347 -15.60 9.71 -53.01
C LEU A 347 -14.79 10.43 -54.09
N LEU A 348 -13.44 10.39 -54.05
CA LEU A 348 -12.59 10.99 -55.08
C LEU A 348 -12.79 10.34 -56.46
N SER A 349 -12.99 9.00 -56.49
CA SER A 349 -13.27 8.26 -57.70
C SER A 349 -14.64 8.70 -58.30
N GLN A 350 -15.65 8.86 -57.45
CA GLN A 350 -16.95 9.32 -57.89
C GLN A 350 -16.92 10.77 -58.41
N VAL A 351 -16.20 11.67 -57.73
CA VAL A 351 -15.97 13.04 -58.20
C VAL A 351 -15.30 13.06 -59.55
N LYS A 352 -14.30 12.17 -59.76
CA LYS A 352 -13.64 12.04 -61.09
C LYS A 352 -14.58 11.58 -62.19
N ILE A 353 -15.48 10.62 -61.88
CA ILE A 353 -16.49 10.14 -62.84
C ILE A 353 -17.48 11.26 -63.16
N GLU A 354 -17.98 11.99 -62.16
CA GLU A 354 -18.89 13.10 -62.36
C GLU A 354 -18.24 14.25 -63.16
N ALA A 355 -16.96 14.53 -62.89
CA ALA A 355 -16.23 15.52 -63.71
C ALA A 355 -16.12 15.09 -65.18
N ALA A 356 -15.85 13.81 -65.47
CA ALA A 356 -15.88 13.30 -66.84
C ALA A 356 -17.27 13.34 -67.51
N ASN A 357 -18.31 13.09 -66.74
CA ASN A 357 -19.69 13.24 -67.20
C ASN A 357 -20.01 14.71 -67.57
N ILE A 358 -19.56 15.65 -66.72
CA ILE A 358 -19.70 17.10 -67.01
C ILE A 358 -18.97 17.46 -68.31
N ASP A 359 -17.75 16.98 -68.55
CA ASP A 359 -17.03 17.21 -69.82
C ASP A 359 -17.87 16.72 -71.01
N THR A 360 -18.45 15.52 -70.96
CA THR A 360 -19.31 14.97 -71.97
C THR A 360 -20.54 15.83 -72.21
N VAL A 361 -21.18 16.33 -71.14
CA VAL A 361 -22.35 17.23 -71.23
C VAL A 361 -21.95 18.57 -71.88
N VAL A 362 -20.76 19.10 -71.54
CA VAL A 362 -20.24 20.34 -72.16
C VAL A 362 -20.00 20.17 -73.65
N GLU A 363 -19.41 19.03 -74.10
CA GLU A 363 -19.23 18.71 -75.51
C GLU A 363 -20.57 18.61 -76.27
N ALA A 364 -21.56 17.94 -75.66
CA ALA A 364 -22.88 17.84 -76.26
C ALA A 364 -23.58 19.21 -76.33
N MET A 365 -23.38 20.06 -75.33
CA MET A 365 -23.93 21.44 -75.33
C MET A 365 -23.23 22.29 -76.41
N ASP A 366 -21.95 22.17 -76.62
CA ASP A 366 -21.22 22.89 -77.70
C ASP A 366 -21.74 22.48 -79.07
N SER A 367 -21.92 21.16 -79.28
CA SER A 367 -22.59 20.66 -80.51
C SER A 367 -23.97 21.18 -80.71
N SER A 368 -24.78 21.24 -79.66
CA SER A 368 -26.16 21.77 -79.74
C SER A 368 -26.19 23.28 -80.07
N ILE A 369 -25.26 24.04 -79.52
CA ILE A 369 -25.08 25.48 -79.83
C ILE A 369 -24.67 25.66 -81.27
N SER A 370 -23.76 24.83 -81.79
CA SER A 370 -23.34 24.85 -83.16
C SER A 370 -24.50 24.59 -84.09
N ASN A 371 -25.36 23.57 -83.82
CA ASN A 371 -26.57 23.29 -84.57
C ASN A 371 -27.56 24.44 -84.50
N LEU A 372 -27.75 25.02 -83.33
CA LEU A 372 -28.68 26.17 -83.13
C LEU A 372 -28.20 27.39 -83.93
N ASN A 373 -26.92 27.64 -84.03
CA ASN A 373 -26.36 28.71 -84.90
C ASN A 373 -26.67 28.44 -86.36
N GLY A 374 -26.51 27.18 -86.83
CA GLY A 374 -26.92 26.80 -88.18
C GLY A 374 -28.42 27.03 -88.47
N GLU A 375 -29.29 26.62 -87.52
CA GLU A 375 -30.74 26.87 -87.62
C GLU A 375 -31.07 28.38 -87.62
N ILE A 376 -30.32 29.20 -86.85
CA ILE A 376 -30.51 30.67 -86.83
C ILE A 376 -30.10 31.26 -88.18
N GLU A 377 -29.02 30.75 -88.80
CA GLU A 377 -28.64 31.18 -90.18
C GLU A 377 -29.70 30.82 -91.20
N ASP A 378 -30.26 29.59 -91.13
CA ASP A 378 -31.36 29.17 -92.00
C ASP A 378 -32.65 30.01 -91.83
N VAL A 379 -32.99 30.29 -90.55
CA VAL A 379 -34.09 31.17 -90.21
C VAL A 379 -33.88 32.59 -90.73
N SER A 380 -32.66 33.10 -90.63
CA SER A 380 -32.26 34.40 -91.14
C SER A 380 -32.44 34.46 -92.65
N ALA A 381 -31.90 33.46 -93.36
CA ALA A 381 -32.02 33.35 -94.81
C ALA A 381 -33.52 33.24 -95.26
N THR A 382 -34.30 32.43 -94.52
CA THR A 382 -35.76 32.31 -94.79
C THR A 382 -36.46 33.60 -94.52
N THR A 383 -36.08 34.38 -93.55
CA THR A 383 -36.67 35.69 -93.19
C THR A 383 -36.36 36.72 -94.29
N GLU A 384 -35.12 36.72 -94.83
CA GLU A 384 -34.72 37.56 -95.92
C GLU A 384 -35.50 37.23 -97.25
N GLN A 385 -35.67 35.92 -97.48
CA GLN A 385 -36.46 35.47 -98.60
C GLN A 385 -37.97 35.86 -98.43
N LEU A 386 -38.51 35.75 -97.26
CA LEU A 386 -39.87 36.18 -96.96
C LEU A 386 -40.01 37.71 -97.11
N ALA A 387 -39.06 38.49 -96.68
CA ALA A 387 -39.05 39.93 -96.88
C ALA A 387 -39.07 40.31 -98.36
N ALA A 388 -38.16 39.64 -99.15
CA ALA A 388 -38.17 39.83 -100.63
C ALA A 388 -39.49 39.44 -101.26
N SER A 389 -40.07 38.31 -100.86
CA SER A 389 -41.40 37.87 -101.36
C SER A 389 -42.53 38.82 -100.93
N THR A 390 -42.39 39.44 -99.78
CA THR A 390 -43.34 40.43 -99.26
C THR A 390 -43.27 41.73 -100.09
N GLU A 391 -42.01 42.16 -100.45
CA GLU A 391 -41.81 43.31 -101.32
C GLU A 391 -42.37 43.05 -102.73
N GLU A 392 -42.14 41.86 -103.30
CA GLU A 392 -42.68 41.45 -104.56
C GLU A 392 -44.21 41.42 -104.56
N THR A 393 -44.76 40.90 -103.45
CA THR A 393 -46.22 40.89 -103.28
C THR A 393 -46.81 42.30 -103.15
N ALA A 394 -46.14 43.23 -102.46
CA ALA A 394 -46.54 44.63 -102.36
C ALA A 394 -46.46 45.29 -103.76
N ALA A 395 -45.38 45.08 -104.50
CA ALA A 395 -45.27 45.60 -105.89
C ALA A 395 -46.31 45.03 -106.80
N SER A 396 -46.61 43.73 -106.67
CA SER A 396 -47.76 43.12 -107.43
C SER A 396 -49.10 43.72 -107.07
N THR A 397 -49.30 44.02 -105.78
CA THR A 397 -50.49 44.65 -105.26
C THR A 397 -50.68 46.07 -105.76
N GLU A 398 -49.54 46.82 -105.89
CA GLU A 398 -49.53 48.17 -106.50
C GLU A 398 -49.90 48.09 -108.00
N GLN A 399 -49.29 47.09 -108.70
CA GLN A 399 -49.62 46.86 -110.10
C GLN A 399 -51.10 46.54 -110.32
N ILE A 400 -51.68 45.64 -109.46
CA ILE A 400 -53.07 45.30 -109.47
C ILE A 400 -53.95 46.53 -109.17
N ASN A 401 -53.56 47.34 -108.22
CA ASN A 401 -54.30 48.58 -107.90
C ASN A 401 -54.25 49.57 -109.09
N SER A 402 -53.11 49.72 -109.77
CA SER A 402 -52.95 50.51 -110.96
C SER A 402 -53.82 49.98 -112.13
N MET A 403 -53.75 48.68 -112.37
CA MET A 403 -54.63 48.01 -113.33
C MET A 403 -56.14 48.22 -113.02
N THR A 404 -56.50 48.12 -111.77
CA THR A 404 -57.90 48.32 -111.25
C THR A 404 -58.36 49.76 -111.55
N GLN A 405 -57.45 50.74 -111.31
CA GLN A 405 -57.70 52.14 -111.71
C GLN A 405 -57.85 52.35 -113.21
N GLN A 406 -57.04 51.64 -113.98
CA GLN A 406 -57.16 51.70 -115.46
C GLN A 406 -58.52 51.06 -115.91
N ILE A 407 -58.90 49.95 -115.31
CA ILE A 407 -60.13 49.29 -115.60
C ILE A 407 -61.32 50.22 -115.21
N ASP A 408 -61.26 50.85 -114.04
CA ASP A 408 -62.31 51.82 -113.62
C ASP A 408 -62.39 53.00 -114.51
N GLY A 409 -61.19 53.51 -114.98
CA GLY A 409 -61.17 54.55 -115.98
C GLY A 409 -61.78 54.12 -117.27
N ALA A 410 -61.40 52.93 -117.83
CA ALA A 410 -62.01 52.39 -119.05
C ALA A 410 -63.54 52.11 -118.92
N ALA A 411 -63.97 51.60 -117.74
CA ALA A 411 -65.41 51.38 -117.49
C ALA A 411 -66.18 52.70 -117.47
N LYS A 412 -65.60 53.76 -116.92
CA LYS A 412 -66.21 55.10 -117.02
C LYS A 412 -66.26 55.66 -118.36
N GLU A 413 -65.32 55.43 -119.25
CA GLU A 413 -65.26 55.81 -120.62
C GLU A 413 -66.35 55.04 -121.41
N ILE A 414 -66.58 53.78 -121.17
CA ILE A 414 -67.67 52.97 -121.75
C ILE A 414 -69.05 53.41 -121.28
N ALA A 415 -69.23 53.89 -120.04
CA ALA A 415 -70.50 54.37 -119.50
C ALA A 415 -70.83 55.72 -120.02
N ILE A 416 -70.01 56.45 -120.73
CA ILE A 416 -70.32 57.81 -121.32
C ILE A 416 -70.51 57.71 -122.77
N ARG A 417 -70.42 56.59 -123.44
CA ARG A 417 -70.84 56.31 -124.83
C ARG A 417 -72.27 55.66 -124.80
#